data_72500b4ab79aff1949db374ed7d16e72
#
_entry.id   72500b4ab79aff1949db374ed7d16e72
#
_cell.length_a   1.000
_cell.length_b   1.000
_cell.length_c   1.000
_cell.angle_alpha   90.00
_cell.angle_beta   90.00
_cell.angle_gamma   90.00
#
_symmetry.space_group_name_H-M   'P 1'
#
loop_
_entity.id
_entity.type
_entity.pdbx_description
1 polymer ?
#
loop_
_entity_poly.entity_id
_entity_poly.type
_entity_poly.pdbx_seq_one_letter_code
_entity_poly.pdbx_strand_id
1 'polypeptide(L)'
;FKYLSLADAHSIGASTPIIVVVFSIIFLKEKVTAKIWIAIFIGFLGVLIIMRPGLSIFEFKALIPLSAAFFLGLYQVVTRKVSEQDENETSLLYSGITGIIVMASLCVFFWQPVTLEFIPFFVGVGFFYSMGLYLQIIALSKSSASIIQPFHYTLIFWAIILGYIFYNDVPDLFTVIGGTIIALSGIYVFRNKGN
;
A
#
# COMPACT_ATOMS: atom_id res chain seq x y z
N PHE A 1 -4.59 9.37 13.17
CA PHE A 1 -3.86 8.88 14.35
C PHE A 1 -4.40 9.43 15.68
N LYS A 2 -5.57 10.07 15.67
CA LYS A 2 -6.22 10.58 16.90
C LYS A 2 -6.74 9.45 17.81
N TYR A 3 -7.04 8.28 17.24
CA TYR A 3 -7.75 7.18 17.92
C TYR A 3 -7.01 5.85 17.94
N LEU A 4 -6.01 5.68 17.08
CA LEU A 4 -5.17 4.48 16.94
C LEU A 4 -3.71 4.88 16.86
N SER A 5 -2.81 4.02 17.37
CA SER A 5 -1.38 4.20 17.14
C SER A 5 -1.05 4.09 15.65
N LEU A 6 0.04 4.71 15.22
CA LEU A 6 0.53 4.60 13.85
C LEU A 6 0.81 3.13 13.49
N ALA A 7 1.39 2.38 14.42
CA ALA A 7 1.70 0.96 14.25
C ALA A 7 0.44 0.12 14.04
N ASP A 8 -0.61 0.35 14.85
CA ASP A 8 -1.88 -0.38 14.72
C ASP A 8 -2.57 -0.08 13.37
N ALA A 9 -2.65 1.20 13.00
CA ALA A 9 -3.25 1.61 11.74
C ALA A 9 -2.53 1.02 10.52
N HIS A 10 -1.19 1.03 10.51
CA HIS A 10 -0.41 0.43 9.43
C HIS A 10 -0.47 -1.10 9.41
N SER A 11 -0.53 -1.76 10.58
CA SER A 11 -0.71 -3.22 10.66
C SER A 11 -2.04 -3.65 10.04
N ILE A 12 -3.11 -2.91 10.32
CA ILE A 12 -4.42 -3.15 9.70
C ILE A 12 -4.35 -2.85 8.19
N GLY A 13 -3.73 -1.73 7.79
CA GLY A 13 -3.52 -1.37 6.39
C GLY A 13 -2.73 -2.42 5.60
N ALA A 14 -1.83 -3.14 6.27
CA ALA A 14 -1.07 -4.24 5.68
C ALA A 14 -1.95 -5.46 5.30
N SER A 15 -3.23 -5.48 5.66
CA SER A 15 -4.20 -6.45 5.13
C SER A 15 -4.62 -6.16 3.69
N THR A 16 -4.35 -4.98 3.14
CA THR A 16 -4.71 -4.60 1.76
C THR A 16 -4.30 -5.64 0.71
N PRO A 17 -3.08 -6.20 0.70
CA PRO A 17 -2.69 -7.23 -0.25
C PRO A 17 -3.58 -8.48 -0.21
N ILE A 18 -4.02 -8.87 0.97
CA ILE A 18 -4.95 -10.01 1.15
C ILE A 18 -6.30 -9.66 0.50
N ILE A 19 -6.82 -8.47 0.79
CA ILE A 19 -8.10 -7.97 0.25
C ILE A 19 -8.03 -7.90 -1.29
N VAL A 20 -6.95 -7.37 -1.85
CA VAL A 20 -6.76 -7.29 -3.32
C VAL A 20 -6.78 -8.67 -3.95
N VAL A 21 -6.10 -9.66 -3.36
CA VAL A 21 -6.10 -11.03 -3.90
C VAL A 21 -7.49 -11.64 -3.85
N VAL A 22 -8.24 -11.47 -2.77
CA VAL A 22 -9.63 -11.92 -2.68
C VAL A 22 -10.49 -11.25 -3.77
N PHE A 23 -10.35 -9.94 -3.95
CA PHE A 23 -11.09 -9.20 -4.96
C PHE A 23 -10.66 -9.58 -6.39
N SER A 24 -9.38 -9.85 -6.63
CA SER A 24 -8.91 -10.29 -7.94
C SER A 24 -9.52 -11.64 -8.35
N ILE A 25 -9.67 -12.55 -7.40
CA ILE A 25 -10.37 -13.82 -7.64
C ILE A 25 -11.85 -13.58 -7.98
N ILE A 26 -12.54 -12.73 -7.21
CA ILE A 26 -13.99 -12.52 -7.34
C ILE A 26 -14.31 -11.70 -8.60
N PHE A 27 -13.65 -10.57 -8.81
CA PHE A 27 -14.00 -9.60 -9.84
C PHE A 27 -13.26 -9.78 -11.16
N LEU A 28 -11.98 -10.20 -11.10
CA LEU A 28 -11.13 -10.39 -12.29
C LEU A 28 -11.03 -11.86 -12.68
N LYS A 29 -11.54 -12.78 -11.85
CA LYS A 29 -11.44 -14.24 -12.05
C LYS A 29 -9.99 -14.71 -12.23
N GLU A 30 -9.05 -14.02 -11.58
CA GLU A 30 -7.64 -14.41 -11.59
C GLU A 30 -7.44 -15.77 -10.90
N LYS A 31 -6.59 -16.61 -11.51
CA LYS A 31 -6.17 -17.89 -10.90
C LYS A 31 -4.98 -17.62 -9.99
N VAL A 32 -5.21 -17.55 -8.69
CA VAL A 32 -4.17 -17.31 -7.70
C VAL A 32 -3.57 -18.63 -7.24
N THR A 33 -2.25 -18.78 -7.40
CA THR A 33 -1.54 -19.97 -6.96
C THR A 33 -1.31 -19.98 -5.45
N ALA A 34 -1.16 -21.16 -4.87
CA ALA A 34 -0.80 -21.31 -3.45
C ALA A 34 0.52 -20.57 -3.11
N LYS A 35 1.44 -20.47 -4.07
CA LYS A 35 2.71 -19.74 -3.90
C LYS A 35 2.48 -18.25 -3.60
N ILE A 36 1.52 -17.61 -4.27
CA ILE A 36 1.17 -16.20 -4.03
C ILE A 36 0.56 -16.04 -2.62
N TRP A 37 -0.35 -16.93 -2.23
CA TRP A 37 -0.93 -16.92 -0.89
C TRP A 37 0.12 -17.06 0.21
N ILE A 38 1.03 -18.03 0.05
CA ILE A 38 2.15 -18.24 1.01
C ILE A 38 3.00 -16.97 1.12
N ALA A 39 3.36 -16.36 0.00
CA ALA A 39 4.17 -15.14 0.02
C ALA A 39 3.45 -13.98 0.71
N ILE A 40 2.15 -13.79 0.46
CA ILE A 40 1.36 -12.75 1.11
C ILE A 40 1.29 -12.97 2.62
N PHE A 41 1.01 -14.20 3.07
CA PHE A 41 0.96 -14.50 4.50
C PHE A 41 2.33 -14.34 5.18
N ILE A 42 3.40 -14.78 4.54
CA ILE A 42 4.77 -14.60 5.07
C ILE A 42 5.11 -13.10 5.13
N GLY A 43 4.83 -12.32 4.09
CA GLY A 43 5.05 -10.89 4.08
C GLY A 43 4.23 -10.17 5.15
N PHE A 44 2.97 -10.54 5.33
CA PHE A 44 2.10 -10.01 6.38
C PHE A 44 2.62 -10.32 7.79
N LEU A 45 3.11 -11.54 8.04
CA LEU A 45 3.76 -11.88 9.30
C LEU A 45 5.00 -11.03 9.55
N GLY A 46 5.80 -10.77 8.52
CA GLY A 46 6.95 -9.85 8.62
C GLY A 46 6.53 -8.44 9.06
N VAL A 47 5.42 -7.91 8.50
CA VAL A 47 4.85 -6.63 8.93
C VAL A 47 4.43 -6.65 10.39
N LEU A 48 3.72 -7.69 10.83
CA LEU A 48 3.28 -7.80 12.23
C LEU A 48 4.46 -7.86 13.21
N ILE A 49 5.56 -8.52 12.83
CA ILE A 49 6.78 -8.57 13.64
C ILE A 49 7.40 -7.18 13.80
N ILE A 50 7.42 -6.37 12.74
CA ILE A 50 7.96 -5.00 12.77
C ILE A 50 7.04 -4.08 13.56
N MET A 51 5.76 -4.08 13.23
CA MET A 51 4.79 -3.11 13.76
C MET A 51 4.37 -3.40 15.20
N ARG A 52 4.40 -4.68 15.63
CA ARG A 52 4.01 -5.12 16.99
C ARG A 52 2.70 -4.47 17.44
N PRO A 53 1.60 -4.68 16.70
CA PRO A 53 0.34 -4.01 16.98
C PRO A 53 -0.15 -4.33 18.39
N GLY A 54 -0.78 -3.36 19.03
CA GLY A 54 -1.43 -3.54 20.32
C GLY A 54 -2.82 -4.17 20.22
N LEU A 55 -3.51 -4.31 21.35
CA LEU A 55 -4.88 -4.87 21.39
C LEU A 55 -5.91 -3.93 20.76
N SER A 56 -5.58 -2.68 20.53
CA SER A 56 -6.43 -1.67 19.87
C SER A 56 -6.84 -2.03 18.44
N ILE A 57 -6.15 -2.97 17.79
CA ILE A 57 -6.55 -3.52 16.48
C ILE A 57 -7.91 -4.26 16.55
N PHE A 58 -8.36 -4.67 17.74
CA PHE A 58 -9.65 -5.33 17.96
C PHE A 58 -10.75 -4.36 18.38
N GLU A 59 -10.46 -3.06 18.53
CA GLU A 59 -11.45 -2.04 18.85
C GLU A 59 -12.27 -1.64 17.62
N PHE A 60 -13.48 -1.10 17.86
CA PHE A 60 -14.34 -0.56 16.78
C PHE A 60 -13.64 0.50 15.92
N LYS A 61 -12.70 1.24 16.49
CA LYS A 61 -11.88 2.25 15.78
C LYS A 61 -11.01 1.65 14.68
N ALA A 62 -10.68 0.37 14.74
CA ALA A 62 -9.93 -0.36 13.72
C ALA A 62 -10.70 -0.49 12.39
N LEU A 63 -12.02 -0.29 12.41
CA LEU A 63 -12.82 -0.27 11.19
C LEU A 63 -12.44 0.87 10.23
N ILE A 64 -11.86 1.97 10.74
CA ILE A 64 -11.43 3.10 9.92
C ILE A 64 -10.27 2.69 8.98
N PRO A 65 -9.11 2.22 9.46
CA PRO A 65 -8.04 1.76 8.57
C PRO A 65 -8.42 0.49 7.80
N LEU A 66 -9.29 -0.36 8.32
CA LEU A 66 -9.80 -1.52 7.59
C LEU A 66 -10.66 -1.11 6.39
N SER A 67 -11.55 -0.11 6.56
CA SER A 67 -12.32 0.44 5.44
C SER A 67 -11.42 1.10 4.40
N ALA A 68 -10.37 1.81 4.83
CA ALA A 68 -9.37 2.37 3.92
C ALA A 68 -8.65 1.27 3.12
N ALA A 69 -8.23 0.18 3.78
CA ALA A 69 -7.63 -0.98 3.13
C ALA A 69 -8.59 -1.64 2.12
N PHE A 70 -9.87 -1.73 2.46
CA PHE A 70 -10.93 -2.26 1.58
C PHE A 70 -11.08 -1.41 0.31
N PHE A 71 -11.25 -0.09 0.44
CA PHE A 71 -11.40 0.80 -0.71
C PHE A 71 -10.12 0.90 -1.55
N LEU A 72 -8.94 0.86 -0.91
CA LEU A 72 -7.68 0.80 -1.63
C LEU A 72 -7.54 -0.49 -2.43
N GLY A 73 -7.96 -1.62 -1.86
CA GLY A 73 -8.00 -2.90 -2.55
C GLY A 73 -8.97 -2.89 -3.74
N LEU A 74 -10.14 -2.32 -3.56
CA LEU A 74 -11.12 -2.15 -4.62
C LEU A 74 -10.58 -1.26 -5.75
N TYR A 75 -9.96 -0.13 -5.39
CA TYR A 75 -9.30 0.76 -6.35
C TYR A 75 -8.28 0.02 -7.22
N GLN A 76 -7.40 -0.80 -6.63
CA GLN A 76 -6.38 -1.54 -7.39
C GLN A 76 -6.99 -2.55 -8.36
N VAL A 77 -8.04 -3.26 -7.95
CA VAL A 77 -8.73 -4.25 -8.79
C VAL A 77 -9.49 -3.56 -9.92
N VAL A 78 -10.15 -2.44 -9.65
CA VAL A 78 -10.82 -1.64 -10.68
C VAL A 78 -9.79 -1.07 -11.66
N THR A 79 -8.68 -0.51 -11.17
CA THR A 79 -7.58 -0.03 -12.02
C THR A 79 -7.05 -1.13 -12.94
N ARG A 80 -6.85 -2.35 -12.40
CA ARG A 80 -6.46 -3.50 -13.22
C ARG A 80 -7.48 -3.81 -14.31
N LYS A 81 -8.76 -3.81 -13.98
CA LYS A 81 -9.83 -4.09 -14.95
C LYS A 81 -9.91 -3.03 -16.04
N VAL A 82 -9.81 -1.76 -15.67
CA VAL A 82 -9.88 -0.63 -16.61
C VAL A 82 -8.64 -0.58 -17.52
N SER A 83 -7.46 -0.96 -17.00
CA SER A 83 -6.22 -0.99 -17.78
C SER A 83 -6.21 -1.99 -18.96
N GLU A 84 -7.25 -2.82 -19.09
CA GLU A 84 -7.45 -3.67 -20.26
C GLU A 84 -8.08 -2.91 -21.45
N GLN A 85 -8.67 -1.74 -21.21
CA GLN A 85 -9.40 -0.94 -22.20
C GLN A 85 -8.83 0.46 -22.37
N ASP A 86 -8.31 1.06 -21.29
CA ASP A 86 -7.81 2.42 -21.25
C ASP A 86 -6.29 2.49 -21.17
N GLU A 87 -5.73 3.58 -21.69
CA GLU A 87 -4.32 3.90 -21.51
C GLU A 87 -3.99 4.25 -20.06
N ASN A 88 -2.75 4.00 -19.63
CA ASN A 88 -2.30 4.24 -18.26
C ASN A 88 -2.41 5.72 -17.87
N GLU A 89 -2.15 6.62 -18.82
CA GLU A 89 -2.26 8.08 -18.68
C GLU A 89 -3.69 8.52 -18.39
N THR A 90 -4.66 7.89 -19.05
CA THR A 90 -6.09 8.11 -18.81
C THR A 90 -6.48 7.74 -17.40
N SER A 91 -6.06 6.55 -16.93
CA SER A 91 -6.31 6.10 -15.56
C SER A 91 -5.66 7.03 -14.52
N LEU A 92 -4.45 7.52 -14.77
CA LEU A 92 -3.78 8.49 -13.89
C LEU A 92 -4.53 9.81 -13.84
N LEU A 93 -4.93 10.34 -15.01
CA LEU A 93 -5.65 11.61 -15.12
C LEU A 93 -6.97 11.59 -14.37
N TYR A 94 -7.80 10.55 -14.57
CA TYR A 94 -9.08 10.42 -13.87
C TYR A 94 -8.89 10.22 -12.36
N SER A 95 -7.87 9.48 -11.93
CA SER A 95 -7.54 9.35 -10.51
C SER A 95 -7.15 10.69 -9.90
N GLY A 96 -6.35 11.49 -10.62
CA GLY A 96 -5.96 12.83 -10.19
C GLY A 96 -7.14 13.80 -10.13
N ILE A 97 -7.99 13.86 -11.16
CA ILE A 97 -9.18 14.73 -11.19
C ILE A 97 -10.12 14.36 -10.04
N THR A 98 -10.42 13.07 -9.87
CA THR A 98 -11.28 12.61 -8.77
C THR A 98 -10.71 12.99 -7.42
N GLY A 99 -9.39 12.80 -7.23
CA GLY A 99 -8.69 13.21 -6.01
C GLY A 99 -8.82 14.71 -5.73
N ILE A 100 -8.62 15.55 -6.76
CA ILE A 100 -8.77 17.01 -6.64
C ILE A 100 -10.20 17.38 -6.24
N ILE A 101 -11.22 16.83 -6.91
CA ILE A 101 -12.63 17.14 -6.62
C ILE A 101 -12.97 16.76 -5.18
N VAL A 102 -12.61 15.56 -4.74
CA VAL A 102 -12.89 15.09 -3.37
C VAL A 102 -12.14 15.92 -2.33
N MET A 103 -10.84 16.16 -2.54
CA MET A 103 -10.05 16.95 -1.60
C MET A 103 -10.46 18.42 -1.55
N ALA A 104 -10.77 19.04 -2.69
CA ALA A 104 -11.29 20.40 -2.73
C ALA A 104 -12.61 20.53 -1.97
N SER A 105 -13.52 19.56 -2.11
CA SER A 105 -14.79 19.52 -1.37
C SER A 105 -14.56 19.41 0.14
N LEU A 106 -13.61 18.57 0.58
CA LEU A 106 -13.27 18.42 1.99
C LEU A 106 -12.54 19.64 2.56
N CYS A 107 -11.71 20.33 1.77
CA CYS A 107 -11.02 21.54 2.18
C CYS A 107 -11.98 22.65 2.63
N VAL A 108 -13.19 22.72 2.08
CA VAL A 108 -14.19 23.72 2.51
C VAL A 108 -14.52 23.57 4.01
N PHE A 109 -14.50 22.33 4.53
CA PHE A 109 -14.89 22.04 5.92
C PHE A 109 -13.70 21.94 6.87
N PHE A 110 -12.51 21.61 6.35
CA PHE A 110 -11.34 21.26 7.17
C PHE A 110 -10.11 22.10 6.84
N TRP A 111 -10.32 23.27 6.24
CA TRP A 111 -9.21 24.15 5.87
C TRP A 111 -8.39 24.59 7.07
N GLN A 112 -7.08 24.38 6.96
CA GLN A 112 -6.09 24.97 7.86
C GLN A 112 -5.05 25.74 7.04
N PRO A 113 -4.66 26.94 7.47
CA PRO A 113 -3.67 27.73 6.74
C PRO A 113 -2.33 26.99 6.71
N VAL A 114 -1.76 26.89 5.52
CA VAL A 114 -0.45 26.26 5.32
C VAL A 114 0.62 27.35 5.36
N THR A 115 1.66 27.15 6.16
CA THR A 115 2.83 28.03 6.18
C THR A 115 3.63 27.86 4.89
N LEU A 116 4.09 28.97 4.29
CA LEU A 116 4.79 28.97 3.00
C LEU A 116 6.05 28.09 3.00
N GLU A 117 6.70 27.95 4.14
CA GLU A 117 7.88 27.09 4.32
C GLU A 117 7.64 25.61 4.00
N PHE A 118 6.39 25.13 4.13
CA PHE A 118 6.05 23.74 3.85
C PHE A 118 5.66 23.48 2.38
N ILE A 119 5.47 24.51 1.57
CA ILE A 119 5.07 24.36 0.16
C ILE A 119 6.03 23.44 -0.63
N PRO A 120 7.38 23.60 -0.54
CA PRO A 120 8.30 22.72 -1.27
C PRO A 120 8.14 21.24 -0.87
N PHE A 121 7.86 20.97 0.40
CA PHE A 121 7.63 19.61 0.89
C PHE A 121 6.33 19.03 0.32
N PHE A 122 5.24 19.80 0.27
CA PHE A 122 3.98 19.36 -0.34
C PHE A 122 4.13 19.10 -1.84
N VAL A 123 4.86 19.96 -2.55
CA VAL A 123 5.17 19.75 -3.99
C VAL A 123 5.99 18.47 -4.17
N GLY A 124 7.02 18.27 -3.34
CA GLY A 124 7.84 17.06 -3.36
C GLY A 124 7.01 15.79 -3.11
N VAL A 125 6.21 15.78 -2.05
CA VAL A 125 5.32 14.64 -1.73
C VAL A 125 4.34 14.39 -2.88
N GLY A 126 3.70 15.44 -3.42
CA GLY A 126 2.77 15.32 -4.54
C GLY A 126 3.44 14.73 -5.79
N PHE A 127 4.66 15.16 -6.10
CA PHE A 127 5.43 14.64 -7.24
C PHE A 127 5.76 13.15 -7.07
N PHE A 128 6.37 12.77 -5.94
CA PHE A 128 6.74 11.37 -5.70
C PHE A 128 5.53 10.46 -5.58
N TYR A 129 4.45 10.94 -4.96
CA TYR A 129 3.19 10.18 -4.88
C TYR A 129 2.58 9.93 -6.26
N SER A 130 2.49 10.97 -7.09
CA SER A 130 1.95 10.85 -8.46
C SER A 130 2.81 9.93 -9.32
N MET A 131 4.13 10.00 -9.19
CA MET A 131 5.04 9.10 -9.88
C MET A 131 4.86 7.65 -9.42
N GLY A 132 4.75 7.43 -8.11
CA GLY A 132 4.49 6.11 -7.55
C GLY A 132 3.15 5.54 -8.01
N LEU A 133 2.10 6.36 -8.04
CA LEU A 133 0.78 5.98 -8.52
C LEU A 133 0.82 5.59 -10.01
N TYR A 134 1.53 6.36 -10.84
CA TYR A 134 1.70 6.04 -12.26
C TYR A 134 2.43 4.70 -12.47
N LEU A 135 3.53 4.48 -11.74
CA LEU A 135 4.25 3.21 -11.80
C LEU A 135 3.39 2.03 -11.32
N GLN A 136 2.54 2.24 -10.32
CA GLN A 136 1.58 1.23 -9.86
C GLN A 136 0.53 0.91 -10.95
N ILE A 137 -0.01 1.91 -11.63
CA ILE A 137 -0.95 1.74 -12.75
C ILE A 137 -0.27 0.92 -13.86
N ILE A 138 0.97 1.26 -14.25
CA ILE A 138 1.75 0.49 -15.23
C ILE A 138 1.96 -0.96 -14.77
N ALA A 139 2.27 -1.18 -13.51
CA ALA A 139 2.45 -2.53 -12.99
C ALA A 139 1.15 -3.34 -13.07
N LEU A 140 0.02 -2.73 -12.71
CA LEU A 140 -1.31 -3.33 -12.80
C LEU A 140 -1.74 -3.59 -14.24
N SER A 141 -1.35 -2.75 -15.22
CA SER A 141 -1.67 -2.98 -16.63
C SER A 141 -0.89 -4.17 -17.23
N LYS A 142 0.33 -4.42 -16.73
CA LYS A 142 1.23 -5.45 -17.27
C LYS A 142 1.21 -6.80 -16.52
N SER A 143 0.58 -6.86 -15.36
CA SER A 143 0.58 -8.07 -14.51
C SER A 143 -0.74 -8.20 -13.76
N SER A 144 -1.09 -9.44 -13.38
CA SER A 144 -2.27 -9.67 -12.54
C SER A 144 -2.14 -8.96 -11.20
N ALA A 145 -3.28 -8.46 -10.69
CA ALA A 145 -3.31 -7.71 -9.44
C ALA A 145 -2.75 -8.54 -8.28
N SER A 146 -3.05 -9.83 -8.25
CA SER A 146 -2.59 -10.76 -7.22
C SER A 146 -1.06 -10.94 -7.16
N ILE A 147 -0.37 -10.93 -8.31
CA ILE A 147 1.10 -11.13 -8.37
C ILE A 147 1.85 -9.92 -7.81
N ILE A 148 1.27 -8.73 -7.89
CA ILE A 148 1.90 -7.48 -7.43
C ILE A 148 1.86 -7.37 -5.91
N GLN A 149 0.87 -7.98 -5.26
CA GLN A 149 0.60 -7.74 -3.83
C GLN A 149 1.76 -8.04 -2.87
N PRO A 150 2.53 -9.11 -2.98
CA PRO A 150 3.67 -9.32 -2.08
C PRO A 150 4.71 -8.19 -2.12
N PHE A 151 4.81 -7.47 -3.25
CA PHE A 151 5.74 -6.35 -3.39
C PHE A 151 5.29 -5.11 -2.62
N HIS A 152 4.02 -4.96 -2.27
CA HIS A 152 3.56 -3.86 -1.43
C HIS A 152 4.22 -3.86 -0.05
N TYR A 153 4.57 -5.01 0.49
CA TYR A 153 5.28 -5.09 1.76
C TYR A 153 6.70 -4.53 1.70
N THR A 154 7.31 -4.44 0.51
CA THR A 154 8.65 -3.85 0.36
C THR A 154 8.69 -2.37 0.73
N LEU A 155 7.54 -1.68 0.77
CA LEU A 155 7.44 -0.32 1.27
C LEU A 155 8.05 -0.18 2.68
N ILE A 156 7.76 -1.15 3.56
CA ILE A 156 8.28 -1.15 4.93
C ILE A 156 9.80 -1.38 4.94
N PHE A 157 10.28 -2.27 4.08
CA PHE A 157 11.72 -2.49 3.92
C PHE A 157 12.45 -1.20 3.50
N TRP A 158 11.93 -0.47 2.52
CA TRP A 158 12.48 0.82 2.10
C TRP A 158 12.36 1.89 3.18
N ALA A 159 11.27 1.91 3.94
CA ALA A 159 11.10 2.83 5.06
C ALA A 159 12.17 2.64 6.15
N ILE A 160 12.56 1.40 6.44
CA ILE A 160 13.66 1.08 7.38
C ILE A 160 14.98 1.64 6.87
N ILE A 161 15.31 1.40 5.59
CA ILE A 161 16.58 1.88 4.98
C ILE A 161 16.63 3.41 5.00
N LEU A 162 15.55 4.07 4.58
CA LEU A 162 15.49 5.53 4.53
C LEU A 162 15.48 6.14 5.94
N GLY A 163 14.80 5.50 6.89
CA GLY A 163 14.83 5.88 8.31
C GLY A 163 16.24 5.87 8.87
N TYR A 164 17.01 4.83 8.57
CA TYR A 164 18.41 4.75 8.97
C TYR A 164 19.28 5.84 8.31
N ILE A 165 19.14 6.04 6.99
CA ILE A 165 19.98 6.98 6.24
C ILE A 165 19.70 8.44 6.61
N PHE A 166 18.42 8.83 6.72
CA PHE A 166 18.04 10.23 6.90
C PHE A 166 17.84 10.65 8.35
N TYR A 167 17.49 9.71 9.23
CA TYR A 167 17.15 10.00 10.62
C TYR A 167 18.09 9.33 11.63
N ASN A 168 19.09 8.53 11.16
CA ASN A 168 19.96 7.70 12.01
C ASN A 168 19.16 6.74 12.92
N ASP A 169 17.98 6.33 12.48
CA ASP A 169 17.14 5.37 13.19
C ASP A 169 17.72 3.97 13.04
N VAL A 170 18.41 3.49 14.08
CA VAL A 170 19.01 2.15 14.07
C VAL A 170 17.90 1.11 14.23
N PRO A 171 17.68 0.23 13.21
CA PRO A 171 16.63 -0.77 13.30
C PRO A 171 16.93 -1.77 14.44
N ASP A 172 15.93 -2.05 15.25
CA ASP A 172 16.03 -3.06 16.29
C ASP A 172 15.99 -4.48 15.69
N LEU A 173 16.26 -5.50 16.54
CA LEU A 173 16.31 -6.88 16.10
C LEU A 173 15.04 -7.35 15.38
N PHE A 174 13.86 -6.97 15.87
CA PHE A 174 12.59 -7.38 15.28
C PHE A 174 12.35 -6.70 13.91
N THR A 175 12.77 -5.45 13.79
CA THR A 175 12.73 -4.71 12.52
C THR A 175 13.62 -5.38 11.47
N VAL A 176 14.83 -5.83 11.86
CA VAL A 176 15.73 -6.56 10.95
C VAL A 176 15.14 -7.93 10.57
N ILE A 177 14.61 -8.68 11.53
CA ILE A 177 13.99 -9.99 11.26
C ILE A 177 12.78 -9.83 10.33
N GLY A 178 11.84 -8.95 10.66
CA GLY A 178 10.64 -8.75 9.87
C GLY A 178 10.95 -8.21 8.46
N GLY A 179 11.90 -7.27 8.33
CA GLY A 179 12.38 -6.75 7.05
C GLY A 179 13.00 -7.84 6.16
N THR A 180 13.78 -8.74 6.75
CA THR A 180 14.35 -9.90 6.06
C THR A 180 13.25 -10.85 5.56
N ILE A 181 12.24 -11.15 6.39
CA ILE A 181 11.10 -11.98 6.01
C ILE A 181 10.35 -11.37 4.83
N ILE A 182 10.10 -10.06 4.85
CA ILE A 182 9.44 -9.33 3.76
C ILE A 182 10.25 -9.42 2.47
N ALA A 183 11.56 -9.17 2.53
CA ALA A 183 12.43 -9.24 1.37
C ALA A 183 12.44 -10.66 0.76
N LEU A 184 12.55 -11.70 1.58
CA LEU A 184 12.52 -13.09 1.13
C LEU A 184 11.17 -13.46 0.50
N SER A 185 10.06 -12.98 1.05
CA SER A 185 8.72 -13.16 0.48
C SER A 185 8.61 -12.59 -0.95
N GLY A 186 9.11 -11.37 -1.17
CA GLY A 186 9.14 -10.74 -2.50
C GLY A 186 10.02 -11.50 -3.49
N ILE A 187 11.22 -11.91 -3.08
CA ILE A 187 12.15 -12.70 -3.89
C ILE A 187 11.53 -14.07 -4.26
N TYR A 188 10.84 -14.71 -3.32
CA TYR A 188 10.19 -15.99 -3.57
C TYR A 188 9.16 -15.91 -4.71
N VAL A 189 8.32 -14.87 -4.73
CA VAL A 189 7.36 -14.65 -5.83
C VAL A 189 8.07 -14.39 -7.14
N PHE A 190 9.10 -13.54 -7.12
CA PHE A 190 9.84 -13.18 -8.32
C PHE A 190 10.48 -14.40 -9.00
N ARG A 191 11.11 -15.27 -8.22
CA ARG A 191 11.76 -16.49 -8.74
C ARG A 191 10.77 -17.54 -9.24
N ASN A 192 9.54 -17.57 -8.71
CA ASN A 192 8.53 -18.56 -9.05
C ASN A 192 7.46 -18.05 -10.02
N LYS A 193 7.68 -16.90 -10.66
CA LYS A 193 6.78 -16.28 -11.63
C LYS A 193 6.66 -17.07 -12.96
N GLY A 194 7.53 -18.04 -13.20
CA GLY A 194 7.67 -18.79 -14.45
C GLY A 194 7.17 -20.24 -14.44
N ASN A 195 6.58 -20.70 -13.32
CA ASN A 195 6.06 -22.09 -13.23
C ASN A 195 4.61 -22.09 -12.78
#